data_1c52cf1250b964499170cba53ac1c4f8
#
_entry.id   1c52cf1250b964499170cba53ac1c4f8
#
_cell.length_a   1.000
_cell.length_b   1.000
_cell.length_c   1.000
_cell.angle_alpha   90.00
_cell.angle_beta   90.00
_cell.angle_gamma   90.00
#
_symmetry.space_group_name_H-M   'P 1'
#
loop_
_entity.id
_entity.type
_entity.pdbx_description
1 polymer ?
#
loop_
_entity_poly.entity_id
_entity_poly.type
_entity_poly.pdbx_seq_one_letter_code
_entity_poly.pdbx_strand_id
1 'polypeptide(L)'
;YVSNGQAKRTKLVNSFCKSPKYLWLLTGTPMTNRPMNYFNLLSLIESPVSQNWMAYAIRYCQGYQFTAGKRKIWNVSGASNLEELRDRTSRQVLRRLKTDVLDLPDKIISPVYMRLKSKMYEALMGEYYEWYDRNQEERKSLTVQFSKLMKVRQVIADEKVKNTIELAENIIEQGKKVIIFTNFTDSLNKITEHFKKKAVKLDGSSTKPSRQKSVDDFQENDKIRVFVGNTKAAG
;
A
#
# COMPACT_ATOMS: atom_id res chain seq x y z
N TYR A 1 9.02 -10.89 -1.61
CA TYR A 1 8.77 -10.01 -2.75
C TYR A 1 9.17 -10.63 -4.10
N VAL A 2 8.55 -11.75 -4.45
CA VAL A 2 8.77 -12.47 -5.71
C VAL A 2 7.52 -12.47 -6.61
N SER A 3 6.62 -11.51 -6.41
CA SER A 3 5.37 -11.37 -7.17
C SER A 3 5.58 -10.89 -8.62
N ASN A 4 6.65 -10.14 -8.90
CA ASN A 4 6.99 -9.71 -10.25
C ASN A 4 7.96 -10.72 -10.91
N GLY A 5 7.46 -11.57 -11.81
CA GLY A 5 8.23 -12.61 -12.51
C GLY A 5 9.41 -12.09 -13.34
N GLN A 6 9.40 -10.82 -13.75
CA GLN A 6 10.49 -10.22 -14.55
C GLN A 6 11.63 -9.66 -13.71
N ALA A 7 11.45 -9.47 -12.42
CA ALA A 7 12.48 -8.93 -11.55
C ALA A 7 13.67 -9.91 -11.42
N LYS A 8 14.91 -9.40 -11.47
CA LYS A 8 16.14 -10.20 -11.30
C LYS A 8 16.07 -11.09 -10.05
N ARG A 9 15.63 -10.54 -8.93
CA ARG A 9 15.42 -11.26 -7.68
C ARG A 9 14.46 -12.44 -7.82
N THR A 10 13.33 -12.24 -8.50
CA THR A 10 12.34 -13.31 -8.73
C THR A 10 12.90 -14.43 -9.59
N LYS A 11 13.67 -14.09 -10.65
CA LYS A 11 14.33 -15.08 -11.50
C LYS A 11 15.33 -15.92 -10.72
N LEU A 12 16.11 -15.30 -9.82
CA LEU A 12 17.04 -16.03 -8.94
C LEU A 12 16.30 -16.96 -7.97
N VAL A 13 15.23 -16.49 -7.33
CA VAL A 13 14.41 -17.32 -6.43
C VAL A 13 13.77 -18.47 -7.20
N ASN A 14 13.20 -18.22 -8.38
CA ASN A 14 12.62 -19.26 -9.21
C ASN A 14 13.65 -20.33 -9.62
N SER A 15 14.89 -19.93 -9.92
CA SER A 15 15.98 -20.88 -10.20
C SER A 15 16.32 -21.75 -8.99
N PHE A 16 16.42 -21.12 -7.82
CA PHE A 16 16.74 -21.80 -6.57
C PHE A 16 15.64 -22.76 -6.11
N CYS A 17 14.37 -22.38 -6.28
CA CYS A 17 13.20 -23.16 -5.86
C CYS A 17 12.95 -24.42 -6.73
N LYS A 18 13.68 -24.63 -7.82
CA LYS A 18 13.54 -25.84 -8.65
C LYS A 18 14.22 -27.08 -8.04
N SER A 19 15.17 -26.91 -7.14
CA SER A 19 15.97 -28.02 -6.59
C SER A 19 15.37 -28.70 -5.35
N PRO A 20 14.67 -28.01 -4.43
CA PRO A 20 14.14 -28.63 -3.22
C PRO A 20 13.01 -29.62 -3.51
N LYS A 21 13.03 -30.78 -2.82
CA LYS A 21 11.93 -31.75 -2.85
C LYS A 21 10.63 -31.21 -2.26
N TYR A 22 10.74 -30.32 -1.27
CA TYR A 22 9.61 -29.66 -0.60
C TYR A 22 9.85 -28.15 -0.59
N LEU A 23 8.83 -27.37 -0.92
CA LEU A 23 8.88 -25.92 -0.96
C LEU A 23 7.72 -25.31 -0.19
N TRP A 24 8.05 -24.54 0.85
CA TRP A 24 7.08 -23.79 1.61
C TRP A 24 7.33 -22.29 1.46
N LEU A 25 6.31 -21.55 1.04
CA LEU A 25 6.37 -20.12 0.90
C LEU A 25 5.61 -19.44 2.06
N LEU A 26 6.31 -18.67 2.88
CA LEU A 26 5.72 -17.94 4.01
C LEU A 26 5.54 -16.48 3.64
N THR A 27 4.31 -15.98 3.74
CA THR A 27 3.99 -14.56 3.46
C THR A 27 2.72 -14.15 4.21
N GLY A 28 2.72 -12.93 4.75
CA GLY A 28 1.51 -12.32 5.32
C GLY A 28 0.54 -11.77 4.26
N THR A 29 1.02 -11.54 3.02
CA THR A 29 0.26 -10.91 1.94
C THR A 29 0.59 -11.56 0.59
N PRO A 30 0.05 -12.75 0.29
CA PRO A 30 0.34 -13.47 -0.95
C PRO A 30 -0.14 -12.71 -2.19
N MET A 31 -1.22 -11.96 -2.05
CA MET A 31 -1.80 -11.12 -3.10
C MET A 31 -1.87 -9.67 -2.57
N THR A 32 -0.94 -8.83 -2.99
CA THR A 32 -0.86 -7.44 -2.49
C THR A 32 -1.92 -6.53 -3.10
N ASN A 33 -1.97 -6.42 -4.43
CA ASN A 33 -2.86 -5.47 -5.12
C ASN A 33 -3.69 -6.10 -6.23
N ARG A 34 -3.19 -7.15 -6.86
CA ARG A 34 -3.79 -7.75 -8.07
C ARG A 34 -3.63 -9.25 -8.05
N PRO A 35 -4.58 -10.02 -8.62
CA PRO A 35 -4.44 -11.48 -8.73
C PRO A 35 -3.16 -11.90 -9.48
N MET A 36 -2.69 -11.10 -10.44
CA MET A 36 -1.44 -11.38 -11.17
C MET A 36 -0.20 -11.44 -10.24
N ASN A 37 -0.20 -10.72 -9.12
CA ASN A 37 0.89 -10.79 -8.15
C ASN A 37 0.97 -12.15 -7.46
N TYR A 38 -0.12 -12.90 -7.44
CA TYR A 38 -0.19 -14.23 -6.85
C TYR A 38 0.29 -15.33 -7.81
N PHE A 39 0.20 -15.11 -9.12
CA PHE A 39 0.55 -16.09 -10.15
C PHE A 39 1.94 -16.71 -9.94
N ASN A 40 2.97 -15.88 -9.71
CA ASN A 40 4.34 -16.38 -9.56
C ASN A 40 4.53 -17.25 -8.31
N LEU A 41 3.84 -16.92 -7.22
CA LEU A 41 3.87 -17.73 -5.99
C LEU A 41 3.20 -19.09 -6.23
N LEU A 42 2.07 -19.10 -6.93
CA LEU A 42 1.37 -20.34 -7.30
C LEU A 42 2.21 -21.18 -8.25
N SER A 43 2.93 -20.56 -9.18
CA SER A 43 3.84 -21.27 -10.09
C SER A 43 5.01 -21.92 -9.37
N LEU A 44 5.55 -21.27 -8.33
CA LEU A 44 6.64 -21.83 -7.53
C LEU A 44 6.23 -23.09 -6.76
N ILE A 45 4.98 -23.18 -6.31
CA ILE A 45 4.44 -24.36 -5.63
C ILE A 45 3.73 -25.32 -6.59
N GLU A 46 3.96 -25.15 -7.90
CA GLU A 46 3.43 -25.99 -8.98
C GLU A 46 1.89 -26.14 -8.93
N SER A 47 1.19 -25.07 -8.57
CA SER A 47 -0.27 -25.10 -8.51
C SER A 47 -0.90 -25.34 -9.88
N PRO A 48 -1.88 -26.23 -10.01
CA PRO A 48 -2.60 -26.45 -11.26
C PRO A 48 -3.20 -25.19 -11.86
N VAL A 49 -3.55 -24.22 -11.02
CA VAL A 49 -4.14 -22.93 -11.43
C VAL A 49 -3.15 -22.07 -12.22
N SER A 50 -1.85 -22.24 -11.99
CA SER A 50 -0.77 -21.44 -12.61
C SER A 50 -0.03 -22.14 -13.77
N GLN A 51 -0.52 -23.27 -14.26
CA GLN A 51 0.12 -23.98 -15.37
C GLN A 51 0.09 -23.19 -16.68
N ASN A 52 -0.95 -22.39 -16.90
CA ASN A 52 -1.09 -21.57 -18.10
C ASN A 52 -1.29 -20.09 -17.72
N TRP A 53 -0.29 -19.27 -18.05
CA TRP A 53 -0.32 -17.84 -17.74
C TRP A 53 -1.48 -17.10 -18.41
N MET A 54 -1.77 -17.42 -19.68
CA MET A 54 -2.82 -16.74 -20.44
C MET A 54 -4.20 -17.08 -19.88
N ALA A 55 -4.45 -18.35 -19.59
CA ALA A 55 -5.70 -18.80 -18.96
C ALA A 55 -5.90 -18.13 -17.59
N TYR A 56 -4.84 -18.04 -16.78
CA TYR A 56 -4.85 -17.34 -15.50
C TYR A 56 -5.14 -15.84 -15.68
N ALA A 57 -4.45 -15.18 -16.61
CA ALA A 57 -4.61 -13.76 -16.88
C ALA A 57 -6.04 -13.41 -17.30
N ILE A 58 -6.61 -14.16 -18.24
CA ILE A 58 -7.99 -13.94 -18.70
C ILE A 58 -8.99 -14.20 -17.58
N ARG A 59 -8.87 -15.33 -16.87
CA ARG A 59 -9.89 -15.75 -15.90
C ARG A 59 -9.86 -14.96 -14.62
N TYR A 60 -8.68 -14.68 -14.07
CA TYR A 60 -8.56 -14.06 -12.73
C TYR A 60 -8.15 -12.60 -12.74
N CYS A 61 -7.56 -12.11 -13.86
CA CYS A 61 -7.07 -10.73 -13.94
C CYS A 61 -7.85 -9.88 -14.95
N GLN A 62 -9.00 -10.39 -15.49
CA GLN A 62 -9.70 -9.72 -16.60
C GLN A 62 -8.73 -9.38 -17.75
N GLY A 63 -7.82 -10.29 -18.01
CA GLY A 63 -6.72 -10.07 -18.95
C GLY A 63 -7.20 -9.92 -20.38
N TYR A 64 -6.72 -8.89 -21.06
CA TYR A 64 -6.93 -8.71 -22.49
C TYR A 64 -5.68 -8.14 -23.15
N GLN A 65 -5.56 -8.40 -24.44
CA GLN A 65 -4.46 -7.91 -25.25
C GLN A 65 -4.89 -6.65 -26.00
N PHE A 66 -4.05 -5.64 -26.01
CA PHE A 66 -4.25 -4.43 -26.78
C PHE A 66 -2.97 -4.05 -27.53
N THR A 67 -3.12 -3.24 -28.59
CA THR A 67 -2.00 -2.79 -29.40
C THR A 67 -1.56 -1.39 -28.94
N ALA A 68 -0.30 -1.26 -28.54
CA ALA A 68 0.34 -0.01 -28.23
C ALA A 68 1.47 0.27 -29.24
N GLY A 69 1.19 1.09 -30.23
CA GLY A 69 2.07 1.28 -31.37
C GLY A 69 2.23 -0.02 -32.17
N LYS A 70 3.48 -0.50 -32.33
CA LYS A 70 3.79 -1.77 -33.03
C LYS A 70 3.81 -3.01 -32.11
N ARG A 71 3.49 -2.86 -30.82
CA ARG A 71 3.60 -3.96 -29.84
C ARG A 71 2.23 -4.37 -29.32
N LYS A 72 2.00 -5.67 -29.21
CA LYS A 72 0.88 -6.25 -28.48
C LYS A 72 1.24 -6.36 -27.00
N ILE A 73 0.45 -5.77 -26.14
CA ILE A 73 0.67 -5.73 -24.70
C ILE A 73 -0.56 -6.32 -23.99
N TRP A 74 -0.31 -7.09 -22.93
CA TRP A 74 -1.36 -7.61 -22.06
C TRP A 74 -1.68 -6.62 -20.94
N ASN A 75 -2.95 -6.27 -20.81
CA ASN A 75 -3.46 -5.65 -19.59
C ASN A 75 -3.94 -6.75 -18.66
N VAL A 76 -3.38 -6.83 -17.46
CA VAL A 76 -3.69 -7.81 -16.41
C VAL A 76 -3.91 -7.12 -15.07
N SER A 77 -4.40 -5.87 -15.12
CA SER A 77 -4.59 -5.05 -13.93
C SER A 77 -5.92 -5.28 -13.21
N GLY A 78 -6.84 -5.99 -13.84
CA GLY A 78 -8.16 -6.29 -13.29
C GLY A 78 -8.15 -7.44 -12.27
N ALA A 79 -9.36 -7.76 -11.77
CA ALA A 79 -9.62 -8.86 -10.85
C ALA A 79 -10.98 -9.48 -11.13
N SER A 80 -11.06 -10.81 -11.23
CA SER A 80 -12.28 -11.58 -11.44
C SER A 80 -12.16 -12.96 -10.82
N ASN A 81 -13.31 -13.62 -10.59
CA ASN A 81 -13.39 -14.99 -10.10
C ASN A 81 -12.51 -15.30 -8.87
N LEU A 82 -12.42 -14.35 -7.92
CA LEU A 82 -11.50 -14.47 -6.77
C LEU A 82 -11.91 -15.58 -5.80
N GLU A 83 -13.20 -15.84 -5.68
CA GLU A 83 -13.71 -16.94 -4.84
C GLU A 83 -13.30 -18.29 -5.43
N GLU A 84 -13.47 -18.48 -6.74
CA GLU A 84 -13.00 -19.67 -7.42
C GLU A 84 -11.48 -19.84 -7.27
N LEU A 85 -10.71 -18.76 -7.42
CA LEU A 85 -9.25 -18.80 -7.22
C LEU A 85 -8.90 -19.28 -5.80
N ARG A 86 -9.60 -18.77 -4.79
CA ARG A 86 -9.43 -19.18 -3.39
C ARG A 86 -9.75 -20.66 -3.22
N ASP A 87 -10.88 -21.11 -3.75
CA ASP A 87 -11.34 -22.50 -3.57
C ASP A 87 -10.41 -23.48 -4.27
N ARG A 88 -9.97 -23.17 -5.49
CA ARG A 88 -9.02 -24.00 -6.26
C ARG A 88 -7.61 -24.05 -5.65
N THR A 89 -7.22 -23.07 -4.87
CA THR A 89 -5.91 -23.03 -4.18
C THR A 89 -5.97 -23.49 -2.73
N SER A 90 -7.15 -23.75 -2.18
CA SER A 90 -7.38 -24.04 -0.75
C SER A 90 -6.57 -25.24 -0.22
N ARG A 91 -6.32 -26.25 -1.06
CA ARG A 91 -5.51 -27.43 -0.69
C ARG A 91 -4.01 -27.15 -0.58
N GLN A 92 -3.52 -26.07 -1.19
CA GLN A 92 -2.10 -25.72 -1.29
C GLN A 92 -1.75 -24.48 -0.48
N VAL A 93 -2.76 -23.67 -0.10
CA VAL A 93 -2.58 -22.38 0.55
C VAL A 93 -3.30 -22.38 1.89
N LEU A 94 -2.54 -22.44 2.97
CA LEU A 94 -3.05 -22.31 4.32
C LEU A 94 -3.12 -20.82 4.69
N ARG A 95 -4.33 -20.30 4.85
CA ARG A 95 -4.57 -18.94 5.34
C ARG A 95 -5.14 -18.98 6.76
N ARG A 96 -4.51 -18.25 7.68
CA ARG A 96 -5.02 -18.01 9.03
C ARG A 96 -5.36 -16.53 9.16
N LEU A 97 -6.58 -16.21 9.56
CA LEU A 97 -6.95 -14.83 9.88
C LEU A 97 -6.58 -14.55 11.34
N LYS A 98 -6.22 -13.30 11.62
CA LYS A 98 -5.89 -12.90 13.03
C LYS A 98 -7.07 -13.12 13.96
N THR A 99 -8.29 -12.89 13.48
CA THR A 99 -9.54 -13.13 14.21
C THR A 99 -9.76 -14.59 14.61
N ASP A 100 -9.17 -15.53 13.88
CA ASP A 100 -9.40 -16.96 14.09
C ASP A 100 -8.36 -17.61 15.01
N VAL A 101 -7.21 -16.93 15.18
CA VAL A 101 -6.03 -17.52 15.84
C VAL A 101 -5.44 -16.67 16.96
N LEU A 102 -5.88 -15.43 17.12
CA LEU A 102 -5.40 -14.51 18.14
C LEU A 102 -6.58 -13.94 18.93
N ASP A 103 -6.46 -13.96 20.24
CA ASP A 103 -7.35 -13.23 21.14
C ASP A 103 -6.85 -11.77 21.23
N LEU A 104 -7.39 -10.93 20.39
CA LEU A 104 -7.05 -9.51 20.31
C LEU A 104 -8.26 -8.66 20.67
N PRO A 105 -8.06 -7.49 21.34
CA PRO A 105 -9.12 -6.52 21.54
C PRO A 105 -9.75 -6.09 20.21
N ASP A 106 -11.02 -5.76 20.26
CA ASP A 106 -11.74 -5.27 19.10
C ASP A 106 -11.10 -4.01 18.51
N LYS A 107 -11.04 -3.97 17.18
CA LYS A 107 -10.56 -2.80 16.46
C LYS A 107 -11.65 -1.75 16.40
N ILE A 108 -11.45 -0.64 17.11
CA ILE A 108 -12.34 0.52 17.07
C ILE A 108 -11.90 1.45 15.92
N ILE A 109 -12.82 1.79 15.02
CA ILE A 109 -12.60 2.75 13.94
C ILE A 109 -13.46 3.98 14.22
N SER A 110 -12.84 5.12 14.50
CA SER A 110 -13.51 6.38 14.77
C SER A 110 -13.12 7.43 13.72
N PRO A 111 -14.02 7.80 12.80
CA PRO A 111 -13.73 8.86 11.84
C PRO A 111 -13.71 10.23 12.54
N VAL A 112 -12.66 11.01 12.28
CA VAL A 112 -12.53 12.38 12.75
C VAL A 112 -12.71 13.32 11.56
N TYR A 113 -13.81 14.08 11.55
CA TYR A 113 -14.12 15.03 10.50
C TYR A 113 -13.52 16.39 10.80
N MET A 114 -12.84 16.97 9.82
CA MET A 114 -12.21 18.29 9.92
C MET A 114 -12.79 19.22 8.85
N ARG A 115 -13.13 20.43 9.21
CA ARG A 115 -13.53 21.46 8.25
C ARG A 115 -12.28 22.10 7.66
N LEU A 116 -12.12 22.02 6.35
CA LEU A 116 -11.09 22.76 5.63
C LEU A 116 -11.55 24.23 5.51
N LYS A 117 -10.70 25.15 5.93
CA LYS A 117 -10.92 26.61 5.79
C LYS A 117 -9.81 27.23 4.94
N SER A 118 -9.41 26.54 3.88
CA SER A 118 -8.25 26.94 3.09
C SER A 118 -8.66 27.61 1.80
N LYS A 119 -8.35 28.89 1.67
CA LYS A 119 -8.47 29.61 0.38
C LYS A 119 -7.67 28.93 -0.73
N MET A 120 -6.55 28.29 -0.36
CA MET A 120 -5.70 27.57 -1.30
C MET A 120 -6.38 26.29 -1.82
N TYR A 121 -7.11 25.58 -0.96
CA TYR A 121 -7.92 24.44 -1.40
C TYR A 121 -9.01 24.88 -2.38
N GLU A 122 -9.73 25.95 -2.07
CA GLU A 122 -10.79 26.50 -2.93
C GLU A 122 -10.23 26.93 -4.28
N ALA A 123 -9.10 27.66 -4.30
CA ALA A 123 -8.44 28.07 -5.51
C ALA A 123 -8.01 26.89 -6.38
N LEU A 124 -7.32 25.87 -5.80
CA LEU A 124 -6.88 24.69 -6.53
C LEU A 124 -8.04 23.82 -7.02
N MET A 125 -9.14 23.75 -6.29
CA MET A 125 -10.35 23.07 -6.77
C MET A 125 -11.00 23.84 -7.91
N GLY A 126 -11.04 25.16 -7.85
CA GLY A 126 -11.49 26.03 -8.94
C GLY A 126 -10.68 25.79 -10.21
N GLU A 127 -9.33 25.84 -10.09
CA GLU A 127 -8.42 25.55 -11.20
C GLU A 127 -8.62 24.13 -11.77
N TYR A 128 -8.88 23.15 -10.91
CA TYR A 128 -9.16 21.78 -11.35
C TYR A 128 -10.46 21.69 -12.14
N TYR A 129 -11.54 22.30 -11.67
CA TYR A 129 -12.83 22.30 -12.38
C TYR A 129 -12.76 23.05 -13.70
N GLU A 130 -12.13 24.22 -13.74
CA GLU A 130 -11.92 24.97 -14.99
C GLU A 130 -11.11 24.16 -16.01
N TRP A 131 -10.05 23.48 -15.56
CA TRP A 131 -9.27 22.58 -16.44
C TRP A 131 -10.14 21.41 -16.92
N TYR A 132 -10.92 20.79 -16.02
CA TYR A 132 -11.77 19.65 -16.35
C TYR A 132 -12.82 19.98 -17.41
N ASP A 133 -13.40 21.17 -17.34
CA ASP A 133 -14.41 21.63 -18.30
C ASP A 133 -13.82 22.00 -19.66
N ARG A 134 -12.63 22.61 -19.67
CA ARG A 134 -11.97 23.07 -20.91
C ARG A 134 -11.27 21.96 -21.70
N ASN A 135 -10.83 20.89 -21.05
CA ASN A 135 -9.92 19.90 -21.67
C ASN A 135 -10.58 18.52 -21.82
N GLN A 136 -11.56 18.43 -22.73
CA GLN A 136 -12.34 17.20 -22.94
C GLN A 136 -11.50 15.96 -23.30
N GLU A 137 -10.44 16.09 -24.06
CA GLU A 137 -9.58 14.96 -24.44
C GLU A 137 -8.65 14.53 -23.30
N GLU A 138 -8.01 15.48 -22.61
CA GLU A 138 -7.10 15.18 -21.50
C GLU A 138 -7.82 14.57 -20.29
N ARG A 139 -9.07 14.96 -20.02
CA ARG A 139 -9.88 14.42 -18.92
C ARG A 139 -10.21 12.94 -19.10
N LYS A 140 -10.10 12.37 -20.31
CA LYS A 140 -10.22 10.92 -20.53
C LYS A 140 -9.04 10.15 -19.92
N SER A 141 -7.91 10.80 -19.66
CA SER A 141 -6.75 10.19 -19.03
C SER A 141 -6.84 10.26 -17.50
N LEU A 142 -7.05 9.12 -16.85
CA LEU A 142 -7.03 9.00 -15.38
C LEU A 142 -5.70 9.46 -14.78
N THR A 143 -4.60 9.27 -15.48
CA THR A 143 -3.26 9.69 -15.03
C THR A 143 -3.16 11.21 -14.92
N VAL A 144 -3.69 11.94 -15.92
CA VAL A 144 -3.68 13.40 -15.93
C VAL A 144 -4.61 13.93 -14.82
N GLN A 145 -5.82 13.41 -14.70
CA GLN A 145 -6.74 13.77 -13.61
C GLN A 145 -6.10 13.55 -12.23
N PHE A 146 -5.46 12.40 -12.05
CA PHE A 146 -4.80 12.07 -10.80
C PHE A 146 -3.66 13.05 -10.47
N SER A 147 -2.85 13.43 -11.49
CA SER A 147 -1.78 14.42 -11.31
C SER A 147 -2.30 15.77 -10.84
N LYS A 148 -3.39 16.24 -11.43
CA LYS A 148 -4.03 17.51 -11.05
C LYS A 148 -4.55 17.47 -9.61
N LEU A 149 -5.22 16.38 -9.24
CA LEU A 149 -5.75 16.20 -7.89
C LEU A 149 -4.66 15.97 -6.83
N MET A 150 -3.44 15.58 -7.21
CA MET A 150 -2.35 15.38 -6.24
C MET A 150 -1.97 16.67 -5.50
N LYS A 151 -1.98 17.83 -6.15
CA LYS A 151 -1.75 19.13 -5.50
C LYS A 151 -2.83 19.43 -4.46
N VAL A 152 -4.09 19.21 -4.81
CA VAL A 152 -5.23 19.38 -3.90
C VAL A 152 -5.07 18.48 -2.68
N ARG A 153 -4.75 17.20 -2.89
CA ARG A 153 -4.52 16.23 -1.81
C ARG A 153 -3.36 16.63 -0.89
N GLN A 154 -2.31 17.23 -1.44
CA GLN A 154 -1.17 17.71 -0.66
C GLN A 154 -1.58 18.86 0.26
N VAL A 155 -2.35 19.83 -0.24
CA VAL A 155 -2.89 20.93 0.57
C VAL A 155 -3.80 20.42 1.68
N ILE A 156 -4.71 19.49 1.36
CA ILE A 156 -5.57 18.86 2.37
C ILE A 156 -4.73 18.15 3.46
N ALA A 157 -3.68 17.45 3.07
CA ALA A 157 -2.82 16.75 4.03
C ALA A 157 -2.06 17.73 4.93
N ASP A 158 -1.60 18.85 4.39
CA ASP A 158 -0.91 19.90 5.12
C ASP A 158 -1.83 20.60 6.14
N GLU A 159 -3.02 20.94 5.73
CA GLU A 159 -4.06 21.52 6.59
C GLU A 159 -4.43 20.60 7.78
N LYS A 160 -4.39 19.28 7.57
CA LYS A 160 -4.69 18.31 8.62
C LYS A 160 -3.57 18.16 9.66
N VAL A 161 -2.35 18.61 9.37
CA VAL A 161 -1.19 18.42 10.26
C VAL A 161 -1.46 18.93 11.66
N LYS A 162 -1.95 20.17 11.77
CA LYS A 162 -2.22 20.80 13.08
C LYS A 162 -3.19 19.97 13.93
N ASN A 163 -4.33 19.62 13.37
CA ASN A 163 -5.35 18.86 14.09
C ASN A 163 -4.87 17.42 14.40
N THR A 164 -4.02 16.85 13.53
CA THR A 164 -3.41 15.53 13.79
C THR A 164 -2.46 15.60 14.97
N ILE A 165 -1.68 16.68 15.09
CA ILE A 165 -0.79 16.92 16.21
C ILE A 165 -1.60 17.07 17.51
N GLU A 166 -2.62 17.93 17.53
CA GLU A 166 -3.50 18.14 18.69
C GLU A 166 -4.15 16.83 19.17
N LEU A 167 -4.64 16.01 18.24
CA LEU A 167 -5.19 14.71 18.56
C LEU A 167 -4.14 13.76 19.15
N ALA A 168 -2.93 13.77 18.59
CA ALA A 168 -1.84 12.94 19.09
C ALA A 168 -1.37 13.35 20.48
N GLU A 169 -1.30 14.66 20.76
CA GLU A 169 -0.98 15.20 22.10
C GLU A 169 -1.99 14.72 23.14
N ASN A 170 -3.28 14.84 22.86
CA ASN A 170 -4.35 14.37 23.75
C ASN A 170 -4.21 12.85 24.07
N ILE A 171 -3.82 12.04 23.09
CA ILE A 171 -3.61 10.60 23.30
C ILE A 171 -2.35 10.34 24.14
N ILE A 172 -1.28 11.11 23.92
CA ILE A 172 -0.03 11.00 24.68
C ILE A 172 -0.24 11.41 26.14
N GLU A 173 -1.01 12.44 26.40
CA GLU A 173 -1.38 12.89 27.76
C GLU A 173 -2.12 11.80 28.54
N GLN A 174 -2.86 10.93 27.85
CA GLN A 174 -3.47 9.73 28.44
C GLN A 174 -2.47 8.58 28.70
N GLY A 175 -1.16 8.82 28.51
CA GLY A 175 -0.11 7.83 28.71
C GLY A 175 0.05 6.80 27.56
N LYS A 176 -0.66 6.98 26.44
CA LYS A 176 -0.65 6.06 25.31
C LYS A 176 0.44 6.41 24.28
N LYS A 177 0.78 5.46 23.42
CA LYS A 177 1.63 5.66 22.23
C LYS A 177 0.75 5.84 20.99
N VAL A 178 1.22 6.63 20.01
CA VAL A 178 0.48 6.95 18.79
C VAL A 178 1.28 6.58 17.55
N ILE A 179 0.61 5.94 16.60
CA ILE A 179 1.16 5.68 15.27
C ILE A 179 0.39 6.55 14.27
N ILE A 180 1.12 7.36 13.50
CA ILE A 180 0.56 8.28 12.51
C ILE A 180 1.06 7.87 11.12
N PHE A 181 0.14 7.59 10.20
CA PHE A 181 0.47 7.33 8.80
C PHE A 181 0.06 8.49 7.90
N THR A 182 0.97 8.89 7.03
CA THR A 182 0.71 9.91 6.00
C THR A 182 1.29 9.50 4.65
N ASN A 183 0.70 9.99 3.57
CA ASN A 183 1.19 9.76 2.21
C ASN A 183 2.22 10.80 1.76
N PHE A 184 2.33 11.93 2.46
CA PHE A 184 3.15 13.07 2.06
C PHE A 184 4.32 13.27 3.02
N THR A 185 5.52 13.39 2.44
CA THR A 185 6.77 13.57 3.19
C THR A 185 6.80 14.87 3.97
N ASP A 186 6.22 15.95 3.45
CA ASP A 186 6.17 17.24 4.11
C ASP A 186 5.36 17.17 5.40
N SER A 187 4.17 16.56 5.34
CA SER A 187 3.33 16.34 6.53
C SER A 187 4.03 15.44 7.55
N LEU A 188 4.74 14.39 7.08
CA LEU A 188 5.53 13.51 7.94
C LEU A 188 6.62 14.28 8.67
N ASN A 189 7.38 15.12 7.96
CA ASN A 189 8.45 15.92 8.55
C ASN A 189 7.91 16.93 9.56
N LYS A 190 6.85 17.69 9.23
CA LYS A 190 6.21 18.65 10.14
C LYS A 190 5.76 17.99 11.45
N ILE A 191 5.12 16.82 11.36
CA ILE A 191 4.68 16.08 12.54
C ILE A 191 5.89 15.60 13.36
N THR A 192 6.91 15.03 12.71
CA THR A 192 8.12 14.55 13.39
C THR A 192 8.88 15.67 14.07
N GLU A 193 9.03 16.81 13.41
CA GLU A 193 9.70 18.01 13.94
C GLU A 193 8.98 18.57 15.17
N HIS A 194 7.65 18.54 15.19
CA HIS A 194 6.86 18.97 16.34
C HIS A 194 7.17 18.12 17.59
N PHE A 195 7.13 16.80 17.45
CA PHE A 195 7.37 15.89 18.59
C PHE A 195 8.84 15.66 18.93
N LYS A 196 9.76 16.06 18.06
CA LYS A 196 11.24 16.01 18.28
C LYS A 196 11.71 14.66 18.82
N LYS A 197 12.35 14.67 20.00
CA LYS A 197 12.90 13.48 20.65
C LYS A 197 11.85 12.46 21.10
N LYS A 198 10.58 12.80 21.10
CA LYS A 198 9.48 11.87 21.44
C LYS A 198 8.98 11.09 20.21
N ALA A 199 9.48 11.39 19.02
CA ALA A 199 9.04 10.76 17.78
C ALA A 199 10.17 10.02 17.06
N VAL A 200 9.79 8.92 16.42
CA VAL A 200 10.58 8.24 15.39
C VAL A 200 9.86 8.31 14.05
N LYS A 201 10.63 8.32 12.96
CA LYS A 201 10.06 8.37 11.61
C LYS A 201 10.49 7.18 10.76
N LEU A 202 9.62 6.81 9.82
CA LEU A 202 9.91 5.82 8.80
C LEU A 202 9.37 6.28 7.45
N ASP A 203 10.25 6.52 6.49
CA ASP A 203 9.93 6.98 5.15
C ASP A 203 10.70 6.19 4.06
N GLY A 204 10.54 6.61 2.79
CA GLY A 204 11.21 5.96 1.66
C GLY A 204 12.74 6.05 1.68
N SER A 205 13.32 7.03 2.38
CA SER A 205 14.78 7.22 2.51
C SER A 205 15.38 6.33 3.62
N SER A 206 14.55 5.79 4.51
CA SER A 206 14.98 4.97 5.64
C SER A 206 15.62 3.66 5.16
N THR A 207 16.86 3.39 5.60
CA THR A 207 17.55 2.11 5.33
C THR A 207 16.91 0.96 6.12
N LYS A 208 17.16 -0.29 5.72
CA LYS A 208 16.63 -1.46 6.45
C LYS A 208 17.01 -1.47 7.94
N PRO A 209 18.29 -1.25 8.34
CA PRO A 209 18.64 -1.16 9.76
C PRO A 209 17.93 -0.01 10.48
N SER A 210 17.82 1.17 9.84
CA SER A 210 17.13 2.32 10.41
C SER A 210 15.63 2.07 10.63
N ARG A 211 14.98 1.33 9.72
CA ARG A 211 13.57 0.95 9.85
C ARG A 211 13.35 0.08 11.08
N GLN A 212 14.16 -0.97 11.23
CA GLN A 212 14.07 -1.86 12.37
C GLN A 212 14.31 -1.09 13.67
N LYS A 213 15.38 -0.29 13.72
CA LYS A 213 15.67 0.55 14.88
C LYS A 213 14.50 1.47 15.26
N SER A 214 13.83 2.11 14.28
CA SER A 214 12.69 2.98 14.57
C SER A 214 11.51 2.19 15.17
N VAL A 215 11.31 0.94 14.75
CA VAL A 215 10.28 0.07 15.33
C VAL A 215 10.65 -0.34 16.75
N ASP A 216 11.89 -0.78 16.97
CA ASP A 216 12.38 -1.23 18.28
C ASP A 216 12.35 -0.05 19.28
N ASP A 217 12.86 1.12 18.89
CA ASP A 217 12.81 2.33 19.70
C ASP A 217 11.36 2.72 20.08
N PHE A 218 10.40 2.60 19.15
CA PHE A 218 9.01 2.90 19.45
C PHE A 218 8.39 1.86 20.39
N GLN A 219 8.73 0.59 20.25
CA GLN A 219 8.17 -0.47 21.07
C GLN A 219 8.76 -0.49 22.49
N GLU A 220 10.08 -0.39 22.61
CA GLU A 220 10.80 -0.65 23.85
C GLU A 220 11.14 0.61 24.67
N ASN A 221 11.25 1.78 23.99
CA ASN A 221 11.62 3.02 24.66
C ASN A 221 10.39 3.84 25.06
N ASP A 222 10.17 3.97 26.36
CA ASP A 222 9.03 4.74 26.89
C ASP A 222 9.10 6.26 26.64
N LYS A 223 10.27 6.79 26.31
CA LYS A 223 10.43 8.19 25.94
C LYS A 223 9.93 8.47 24.52
N ILE A 224 9.84 7.44 23.68
CA ILE A 224 9.29 7.54 22.34
C ILE A 224 7.79 7.26 22.39
N ARG A 225 6.99 8.25 22.08
CA ARG A 225 5.52 8.19 22.15
C ARG A 225 4.84 8.23 20.80
N VAL A 226 5.56 8.70 19.76
CA VAL A 226 4.99 8.88 18.42
C VAL A 226 5.82 8.13 17.38
N PHE A 227 5.15 7.34 16.55
CA PHE A 227 5.72 6.76 15.34
C PHE A 227 5.08 7.41 14.13
N VAL A 228 5.85 8.05 13.26
CA VAL A 228 5.35 8.69 12.04
C VAL A 228 5.85 7.92 10.83
N GLY A 229 4.93 7.33 10.07
CA GLY A 229 5.26 6.49 8.93
C GLY A 229 4.67 6.99 7.61
N ASN A 230 5.45 6.88 6.52
CA ASN A 230 4.88 7.01 5.19
C ASN A 230 4.20 5.69 4.82
N THR A 231 2.94 5.76 4.38
CA THR A 231 2.09 4.59 4.08
C THR A 231 2.75 3.59 3.11
N LYS A 232 3.53 4.07 2.13
CA LYS A 232 4.21 3.21 1.16
C LYS A 232 5.49 2.57 1.69
N ALA A 233 6.11 3.18 2.69
CA ALA A 233 7.39 2.74 3.23
C ALA A 233 7.23 1.87 4.48
N ALA A 234 6.15 2.04 5.23
CA ALA A 234 5.87 1.37 6.50
C ALA A 234 4.88 0.20 6.37
N GLY A 235 4.29 -0.01 5.17
CA GLY A 235 3.35 -1.10 4.86
C GLY A 235 3.98 -2.24 4.06
#